data_bd8e83f65ce852fbde17c0edad67b4c4
#
_entry.id   bd8e83f65ce852fbde17c0edad67b4c4
#
_cell.length_a   1.000
_cell.length_b   1.000
_cell.length_c   1.000
_cell.angle_alpha   90.00
_cell.angle_beta   90.00
_cell.angle_gamma   90.00
#
_symmetry.space_group_name_H-M   'P 1'
#
loop_
_entity.id
_entity.type
_entity.pdbx_description
1 polymer ?
#
loop_
_entity_poly.entity_id
_entity_poly.type
_entity_poly.pdbx_seq_one_letter_code
_entity_poly.pdbx_strand_id
1 'polypeptide(L)'
;MEVRNKIIAKFTEITNDEDESKAIENNTLTFVAKHCKEHNIPQNLRNSTYKNLYIAKSRQLYHNLKEDSYINNKNLQKLLQKKKINIEKIAEYSYKQLYPSKWKKFNKDLEILNKEISDFDKEVQASTAFTCPKCKNNKTVYSQFQTRSADEPITSYITCVHPDCNGYNWKE
;
A
#
# COMPACT_ATOMS: atom_id res chain seq x y z
N MET A 1 -6.95 -11.06 29.32
CA MET A 1 -5.98 -10.23 30.06
C MET A 1 -4.53 -10.66 29.86
N GLU A 2 -4.22 -11.95 29.86
CA GLU A 2 -2.85 -12.46 29.74
C GLU A 2 -2.08 -11.97 28.49
N VAL A 3 -2.72 -11.93 27.31
CA VAL A 3 -2.08 -11.51 26.06
C VAL A 3 -1.71 -10.01 26.10
N ARG A 4 -2.58 -9.16 26.65
CA ARG A 4 -2.33 -7.71 26.77
C ARG A 4 -1.15 -7.45 27.71
N ASN A 5 -1.12 -8.10 28.87
CA ASN A 5 -0.03 -7.94 29.83
C ASN A 5 1.33 -8.37 29.24
N LYS A 6 1.37 -9.44 28.45
CA LYS A 6 2.58 -9.87 27.74
C LYS A 6 3.05 -8.83 26.71
N ILE A 7 2.12 -8.17 26.01
CA ILE A 7 2.47 -7.13 25.04
C ILE A 7 2.95 -5.86 25.74
N ILE A 8 2.28 -5.42 26.82
CA ILE A 8 2.75 -4.29 27.63
C ILE A 8 4.16 -4.54 28.15
N ALA A 9 4.44 -5.70 28.75
CA ALA A 9 5.78 -6.06 29.23
C ALA A 9 6.83 -5.97 28.12
N LYS A 10 6.49 -6.39 26.90
CA LYS A 10 7.39 -6.27 25.74
C LYS A 10 7.65 -4.81 25.32
N PHE A 11 6.66 -3.96 25.38
CA PHE A 11 6.87 -2.53 25.11
C PHE A 11 7.68 -1.87 26.23
N THR A 12 7.49 -2.26 27.49
CA THR A 12 8.26 -1.74 28.63
C THR A 12 9.75 -2.07 28.54
N GLU A 13 10.12 -3.22 27.94
CA GLU A 13 11.52 -3.55 27.62
C GLU A 13 12.19 -2.49 26.71
N ILE A 14 11.40 -1.72 25.92
CA ILE A 14 11.93 -0.77 24.94
C ILE A 14 11.82 0.67 25.42
N THR A 15 10.66 1.05 25.99
CA THR A 15 10.40 2.43 26.42
C THR A 15 10.99 2.75 27.78
N ASN A 16 11.24 1.73 28.61
CA ASN A 16 11.57 1.85 30.04
C ASN A 16 10.53 2.66 30.84
N ASP A 17 9.32 2.82 30.28
CA ASP A 17 8.20 3.54 30.89
C ASP A 17 6.92 2.73 30.73
N GLU A 18 6.28 2.39 31.85
CA GLU A 18 5.08 1.57 31.87
C GLU A 18 3.85 2.31 31.31
N ASP A 19 3.76 3.62 31.56
CA ASP A 19 2.63 4.43 31.10
C ASP A 19 2.69 4.66 29.59
N GLU A 20 3.89 4.93 29.05
CA GLU A 20 4.09 4.97 27.58
C GLU A 20 3.76 3.61 26.93
N SER A 21 4.16 2.51 27.55
CA SER A 21 3.88 1.16 27.05
C SER A 21 2.40 0.83 27.03
N LYS A 22 1.66 1.24 28.07
CA LYS A 22 0.20 1.11 28.12
C LYS A 22 -0.48 1.99 27.08
N ALA A 23 0.02 3.20 26.83
CA ALA A 23 -0.50 4.09 25.81
C ALA A 23 -0.33 3.48 24.40
N ILE A 24 0.85 2.94 24.09
CA ILE A 24 1.12 2.25 22.81
C ILE A 24 0.18 1.04 22.64
N GLU A 25 0.02 0.23 23.67
CA GLU A 25 -0.84 -0.95 23.64
C GLU A 25 -2.31 -0.57 23.45
N ASN A 26 -2.82 0.42 24.19
CA ASN A 26 -4.18 0.90 24.07
C ASN A 26 -4.46 1.47 22.68
N ASN A 27 -3.53 2.25 22.12
CA ASN A 27 -3.64 2.75 20.74
C ASN A 27 -3.69 1.60 19.73
N THR A 28 -2.84 0.58 19.91
CA THR A 28 -2.83 -0.61 19.07
C THR A 28 -4.16 -1.37 19.13
N LEU A 29 -4.71 -1.55 20.32
CA LEU A 29 -6.00 -2.20 20.53
C LEU A 29 -7.14 -1.43 19.86
N THR A 30 -7.17 -0.10 20.05
CA THR A 30 -8.16 0.79 19.45
C THR A 30 -8.09 0.79 17.92
N PHE A 31 -6.88 0.84 17.36
CA PHE A 31 -6.66 0.75 15.91
C PHE A 31 -7.21 -0.55 15.34
N VAL A 32 -6.88 -1.70 15.95
CA VAL A 32 -7.35 -3.01 15.49
C VAL A 32 -8.85 -3.15 15.68
N ALA A 33 -9.44 -2.63 16.77
CA ALA A 33 -10.87 -2.63 16.99
C ALA A 33 -11.62 -1.84 15.90
N LYS A 34 -11.12 -0.66 15.54
CA LYS A 34 -11.66 0.16 14.45
C LYS A 34 -11.61 -0.58 13.12
N HIS A 35 -10.45 -1.13 12.76
CA HIS A 35 -10.28 -1.92 11.54
C HIS A 35 -11.22 -3.14 11.47
N CYS A 36 -11.33 -3.88 12.57
CA CYS A 36 -12.24 -5.03 12.64
C CYS A 36 -13.71 -4.64 12.54
N LYS A 37 -14.10 -3.47 13.08
CA LYS A 37 -15.46 -2.93 12.94
C LYS A 37 -15.78 -2.64 11.46
N GLU A 38 -14.86 -2.03 10.73
CA GLU A 38 -15.02 -1.72 9.29
C GLU A 38 -15.17 -2.99 8.43
N HIS A 39 -14.57 -4.10 8.86
CA HIS A 39 -14.63 -5.39 8.16
C HIS A 39 -15.62 -6.41 8.77
N ASN A 40 -16.51 -6.00 9.65
CA ASN A 40 -17.50 -6.85 10.34
C ASN A 40 -16.88 -8.04 11.08
N ILE A 41 -15.68 -7.90 11.64
CA ILE A 41 -14.99 -8.91 12.45
C ILE A 41 -15.34 -8.68 13.93
N PRO A 42 -15.76 -9.72 14.68
CA PRO A 42 -16.07 -9.58 16.10
C PRO A 42 -14.87 -9.08 16.92
N GLN A 43 -15.05 -7.97 17.66
CA GLN A 43 -14.01 -7.31 18.45
C GLN A 43 -13.80 -8.01 19.79
N ASN A 44 -13.35 -9.25 19.76
CA ASN A 44 -13.13 -10.06 20.96
C ASN A 44 -11.82 -10.84 20.83
N LEU A 45 -10.97 -10.79 21.86
CA LEU A 45 -9.70 -11.54 21.94
C LEU A 45 -9.89 -13.07 21.92
N ARG A 46 -11.11 -13.59 22.09
CA ARG A 46 -11.44 -15.00 21.85
C ARG A 46 -11.56 -15.32 20.35
N ASN A 47 -11.90 -14.34 19.53
CA ASN A 47 -11.89 -14.48 18.07
C ASN A 47 -10.46 -14.57 17.56
N SER A 48 -10.11 -15.61 16.82
CA SER A 48 -8.75 -15.88 16.32
C SER A 48 -8.27 -14.79 15.38
N THR A 49 -9.14 -14.30 14.47
CA THR A 49 -8.80 -13.25 13.49
C THR A 49 -8.47 -11.93 14.20
N TYR A 50 -9.34 -11.48 15.11
CA TYR A 50 -9.10 -10.28 15.90
C TYR A 50 -7.80 -10.38 16.70
N LYS A 51 -7.60 -11.49 17.40
CA LYS A 51 -6.39 -11.76 18.19
C LYS A 51 -5.12 -11.74 17.32
N ASN A 52 -5.16 -12.37 16.14
CA ASN A 52 -4.03 -12.43 15.24
C ASN A 52 -3.69 -11.05 14.66
N LEU A 53 -4.67 -10.25 14.26
CA LEU A 53 -4.47 -8.87 13.82
C LEU A 53 -3.84 -8.01 14.93
N TYR A 54 -4.33 -8.15 16.16
CA TYR A 54 -3.80 -7.43 17.31
C TYR A 54 -2.33 -7.81 17.60
N ILE A 55 -2.01 -9.11 17.58
CA ILE A 55 -0.64 -9.60 17.77
C ILE A 55 0.27 -9.15 16.61
N ALA A 56 -0.22 -9.21 15.37
CA ALA A 56 0.54 -8.81 14.20
C ALA A 56 0.88 -7.30 14.24
N LYS A 57 -0.10 -6.45 14.58
CA LYS A 57 0.12 -5.00 14.72
C LYS A 57 1.08 -4.68 15.86
N SER A 58 0.92 -5.36 17.00
CA SER A 58 1.83 -5.21 18.14
C SER A 58 3.27 -5.60 17.79
N ARG A 59 3.46 -6.71 17.05
CA ARG A 59 4.78 -7.13 16.56
C ARG A 59 5.38 -6.12 15.59
N GLN A 60 4.59 -5.58 14.68
CA GLN A 60 5.02 -4.55 13.75
C GLN A 60 5.61 -3.35 14.50
N LEU A 61 4.90 -2.84 15.51
CA LEU A 61 5.37 -1.71 16.31
C LEU A 61 6.59 -2.08 17.15
N TYR A 62 6.58 -3.24 17.84
CA TYR A 62 7.68 -3.72 18.64
C TYR A 62 8.99 -3.76 17.84
N HIS A 63 8.99 -4.40 16.67
CA HIS A 63 10.21 -4.53 15.87
C HIS A 63 10.67 -3.22 15.22
N ASN A 64 9.77 -2.26 15.00
CA ASN A 64 10.15 -0.93 14.55
C ASN A 64 10.74 -0.07 15.68
N LEU A 65 10.29 -0.27 16.93
CA LEU A 65 10.76 0.48 18.08
C LEU A 65 12.04 -0.10 18.69
N LYS A 66 12.24 -1.40 18.60
CA LYS A 66 13.42 -2.07 19.14
C LYS A 66 14.66 -1.80 18.29
N GLU A 67 15.74 -1.30 18.91
CA GLU A 67 16.97 -0.90 18.21
C GLU A 67 17.66 -2.08 17.52
N ASP A 68 17.83 -3.21 18.23
CA ASP A 68 18.49 -4.42 17.74
C ASP A 68 17.54 -5.38 17.01
N SER A 69 16.46 -4.87 16.42
CA SER A 69 15.59 -5.74 15.66
C SER A 69 16.10 -5.93 14.23
N TYR A 70 15.62 -6.99 13.56
CA TYR A 70 15.94 -7.24 12.16
C TYR A 70 15.51 -6.10 11.20
N ILE A 71 14.61 -5.21 11.65
CA ILE A 71 14.18 -4.01 10.89
C ILE A 71 15.23 -2.91 10.94
N ASN A 72 15.99 -2.80 12.06
CA ASN A 72 17.06 -1.82 12.31
C ASN A 72 16.61 -0.36 12.09
N ASN A 73 15.46 0.02 12.66
CA ASN A 73 14.86 1.35 12.51
C ASN A 73 15.35 2.31 13.63
N LYS A 74 16.63 2.65 13.60
CA LYS A 74 17.25 3.55 14.59
C LYS A 74 16.62 4.95 14.65
N ASN A 75 15.96 5.37 13.57
CA ASN A 75 15.34 6.70 13.51
C ASN A 75 14.07 6.79 14.35
N LEU A 76 13.22 5.77 14.31
CA LEU A 76 11.95 5.79 15.03
C LEU A 76 12.17 5.82 16.55
N GLN A 77 13.10 5.02 17.05
CA GLN A 77 13.45 5.01 18.47
C GLN A 77 14.00 6.37 18.93
N LYS A 78 14.92 6.97 18.17
CA LYS A 78 15.43 8.33 18.49
C LYS A 78 14.31 9.38 18.50
N LEU A 79 13.31 9.24 17.63
CA LEU A 79 12.17 10.14 17.59
C LEU A 79 11.23 9.92 18.77
N LEU A 80 11.08 8.67 19.23
CA LEU A 80 10.34 8.32 20.45
C LEU A 80 11.00 8.94 21.67
N GLN A 81 12.30 8.71 21.86
CA GLN A 81 13.09 9.27 22.98
C GLN A 81 13.03 10.82 23.02
N LYS A 82 13.02 11.45 21.86
CA LYS A 82 12.89 12.92 21.74
C LYS A 82 11.46 13.42 21.85
N LYS A 83 10.49 12.55 22.14
CA LYS A 83 9.03 12.85 22.20
C LYS A 83 8.50 13.57 20.94
N LYS A 84 9.10 13.30 19.79
CA LYS A 84 8.69 13.87 18.49
C LYS A 84 7.64 13.03 17.76
N ILE A 85 7.28 11.87 18.31
CA ILE A 85 6.23 10.99 17.79
C ILE A 85 5.03 11.07 18.72
N ASN A 86 3.86 11.18 18.14
CA ASN A 86 2.63 11.06 18.92
C ASN A 86 2.37 9.56 19.22
N ILE A 87 2.61 9.18 20.47
CA ILE A 87 2.43 7.82 20.97
C ILE A 87 0.98 7.36 20.86
N GLU A 88 0.03 8.29 21.04
CA GLU A 88 -1.41 8.01 20.98
C GLU A 88 -1.89 7.66 19.54
N LYS A 89 -1.08 7.93 18.52
CA LYS A 89 -1.40 7.67 17.10
C LYS A 89 -0.40 6.72 16.43
N ILE A 90 0.53 6.15 17.18
CA ILE A 90 1.62 5.35 16.60
C ILE A 90 1.12 4.11 15.83
N ALA A 91 -0.01 3.53 16.24
CA ALA A 91 -0.62 2.40 15.55
C ALA A 91 -1.29 2.79 14.21
N GLU A 92 -1.64 4.06 14.03
CA GLU A 92 -2.24 4.54 12.77
C GLU A 92 -1.19 4.72 11.67
N TYR A 93 0.08 4.83 12.04
CA TYR A 93 1.15 5.03 11.07
C TYR A 93 1.29 3.82 10.15
N SER A 94 1.36 4.10 8.85
CA SER A 94 1.69 3.11 7.84
C SER A 94 3.16 2.69 7.95
N TYR A 95 3.51 1.54 7.36
CA TYR A 95 4.89 1.08 7.31
C TYR A 95 5.85 2.11 6.64
N LYS A 96 5.34 2.90 5.68
CA LYS A 96 6.08 3.98 5.03
C LYS A 96 6.38 5.15 5.99
N GLN A 97 5.44 5.48 6.85
CA GLN A 97 5.58 6.53 7.86
C GLN A 97 6.46 6.10 9.04
N LEU A 98 6.41 4.80 9.40
CA LEU A 98 7.27 4.24 10.45
C LEU A 98 8.75 4.20 10.05
N TYR A 99 9.06 3.94 8.76
CA TYR A 99 10.44 3.89 8.28
C TYR A 99 10.60 4.58 6.90
N PRO A 100 10.48 5.92 6.83
CA PRO A 100 10.47 6.64 5.56
C PRO A 100 11.74 6.45 4.72
N SER A 101 12.92 6.43 5.35
CA SER A 101 14.20 6.35 4.64
C SER A 101 14.38 5.04 3.86
N LYS A 102 13.94 3.92 4.43
CA LYS A 102 14.01 2.60 3.78
C LYS A 102 13.04 2.51 2.60
N TRP A 103 11.82 3.02 2.80
CA TRP A 103 10.76 2.92 1.79
C TRP A 103 10.90 3.93 0.65
N LYS A 104 11.56 5.08 0.88
CA LYS A 104 11.77 6.11 -0.15
C LYS A 104 12.53 5.56 -1.36
N LYS A 105 13.62 4.83 -1.13
CA LYS A 105 14.39 4.20 -2.21
C LYS A 105 13.57 3.14 -2.94
N PHE A 106 12.98 2.21 -2.18
CA PHE A 106 12.17 1.13 -2.75
C PHE A 106 10.98 1.65 -3.58
N ASN A 107 10.25 2.65 -3.08
CA ASN A 107 9.14 3.23 -3.82
C ASN A 107 9.60 3.91 -5.11
N LYS A 108 10.76 4.60 -5.10
CA LYS A 108 11.32 5.20 -6.30
C LYS A 108 11.68 4.14 -7.35
N ASP A 109 12.33 3.05 -6.92
CA ASP A 109 12.69 1.96 -7.81
C ASP A 109 11.43 1.26 -8.37
N LEU A 110 10.40 1.09 -7.55
CA LEU A 110 9.10 0.54 -7.98
C LEU A 110 8.36 1.46 -8.96
N GLU A 111 8.40 2.77 -8.76
CA GLU A 111 7.80 3.75 -9.69
C GLU A 111 8.49 3.71 -11.06
N ILE A 112 9.83 3.62 -11.08
CA ILE A 112 10.60 3.47 -12.32
C ILE A 112 10.20 2.18 -13.03
N LEU A 113 10.20 1.04 -12.32
CA LEU A 113 9.85 -0.26 -12.89
C LEU A 113 8.41 -0.28 -13.43
N ASN A 114 7.45 0.25 -12.69
CA ASN A 114 6.06 0.32 -13.15
C ASN A 114 5.89 1.20 -14.39
N LYS A 115 6.69 2.27 -14.49
CA LYS A 115 6.71 3.12 -15.67
C LYS A 115 7.28 2.36 -16.88
N GLU A 116 8.41 1.69 -16.71
CA GLU A 116 9.02 0.86 -17.76
C GLU A 116 8.09 -0.23 -18.26
N ILE A 117 7.40 -0.95 -17.34
CA ILE A 117 6.40 -1.97 -17.69
C ILE A 117 5.25 -1.33 -18.49
N SER A 118 4.71 -0.20 -18.01
CA SER A 118 3.61 0.48 -18.70
C SER A 118 4.00 0.98 -20.10
N ASP A 119 5.23 1.46 -20.25
CA ASP A 119 5.72 1.93 -21.55
C ASP A 119 6.00 0.75 -22.49
N PHE A 120 6.56 -0.35 -21.98
CA PHE A 120 6.74 -1.60 -22.72
C PHE A 120 5.40 -2.19 -23.21
N ASP A 121 4.39 -2.25 -22.34
CA ASP A 121 3.06 -2.75 -22.71
C ASP A 121 2.43 -1.92 -23.83
N LYS A 122 2.63 -0.61 -23.81
CA LYS A 122 2.15 0.29 -24.88
C LYS A 122 2.90 0.05 -26.21
N GLU A 123 4.20 -0.17 -26.15
CA GLU A 123 5.00 -0.43 -27.36
C GLU A 123 4.69 -1.79 -27.98
N VAL A 124 4.57 -2.84 -27.14
CA VAL A 124 4.28 -4.20 -27.60
C VAL A 124 2.85 -4.33 -28.20
N GLN A 125 1.89 -3.58 -27.67
CA GLN A 125 0.51 -3.58 -28.17
C GLN A 125 0.29 -2.61 -29.32
N ALA A 126 1.25 -1.70 -29.61
CA ALA A 126 1.10 -0.73 -30.66
C ALA A 126 1.09 -1.41 -32.05
N SER A 127 0.04 -1.20 -32.79
CA SER A 127 -0.13 -1.62 -34.16
C SER A 127 0.01 -0.43 -35.12
N THR A 128 0.52 -0.69 -36.30
CA THR A 128 0.57 0.30 -37.40
C THR A 128 -0.63 0.20 -38.34
N ALA A 129 -1.60 -0.66 -38.03
CA ALA A 129 -2.76 -0.93 -38.90
C ALA A 129 -3.69 0.29 -39.05
N PHE A 130 -3.74 1.17 -38.06
CA PHE A 130 -4.62 2.34 -38.06
C PHE A 130 -3.84 3.63 -37.94
N THR A 131 -4.28 4.66 -38.65
CA THR A 131 -3.69 6.00 -38.58
C THR A 131 -4.60 6.92 -37.76
N CYS A 132 -4.04 7.55 -36.73
CA CYS A 132 -4.79 8.47 -35.91
C CYS A 132 -5.29 9.69 -36.70
N PRO A 133 -6.59 9.99 -36.69
CA PRO A 133 -7.14 11.14 -37.44
C PRO A 133 -6.65 12.49 -36.86
N LYS A 134 -6.26 12.52 -35.57
CA LYS A 134 -5.84 13.73 -34.88
C LYS A 134 -4.37 14.08 -35.14
N CYS A 135 -3.43 13.15 -34.87
CA CYS A 135 -1.98 13.42 -35.00
C CYS A 135 -1.34 12.80 -36.24
N LYS A 136 -2.10 12.12 -37.07
CA LYS A 136 -1.65 11.45 -38.32
C LYS A 136 -0.55 10.39 -38.10
N ASN A 137 -0.33 9.99 -36.86
CA ASN A 137 0.63 8.94 -36.51
C ASN A 137 -0.06 7.57 -36.55
N ASN A 138 0.69 6.51 -36.83
CA ASN A 138 0.21 5.15 -36.92
C ASN A 138 0.51 4.28 -35.69
N LYS A 139 0.96 4.85 -34.57
CA LYS A 139 1.12 4.13 -33.29
C LYS A 139 -0.21 4.03 -32.59
N THR A 140 -0.91 2.90 -32.73
CA THR A 140 -2.25 2.69 -32.18
C THR A 140 -2.36 1.35 -31.49
N VAL A 141 -3.19 1.27 -30.46
CA VAL A 141 -3.65 0.01 -29.87
C VAL A 141 -5.11 -0.17 -30.23
N TYR A 142 -5.50 -1.37 -30.62
CA TYR A 142 -6.90 -1.64 -30.95
C TYR A 142 -7.41 -2.89 -30.27
N SER A 143 -8.70 -2.90 -29.98
CA SER A 143 -9.45 -4.05 -29.48
C SER A 143 -10.69 -4.24 -30.33
N GLN A 144 -10.98 -5.47 -30.71
CA GLN A 144 -12.09 -5.82 -31.57
C GLN A 144 -13.19 -6.52 -30.77
N PHE A 145 -14.39 -6.06 -30.87
CA PHE A 145 -15.55 -6.63 -30.21
C PHE A 145 -16.72 -6.78 -31.18
N GLN A 146 -17.40 -7.90 -31.11
CA GLN A 146 -18.68 -8.06 -31.77
C GLN A 146 -19.75 -7.39 -30.95
N THR A 147 -20.16 -6.17 -31.37
CA THR A 147 -21.13 -5.34 -30.65
C THR A 147 -22.54 -5.51 -31.18
N ARG A 148 -22.68 -6.23 -32.31
CA ARG A 148 -23.94 -6.44 -33.02
C ARG A 148 -24.16 -7.92 -33.32
N SER A 149 -25.02 -8.23 -34.30
CA SER A 149 -25.26 -9.62 -34.73
C SER A 149 -24.01 -10.29 -35.29
N ALA A 150 -23.96 -11.63 -35.25
CA ALA A 150 -22.83 -12.41 -35.78
C ALA A 150 -22.56 -12.19 -37.28
N ASP A 151 -23.54 -11.73 -38.02
CA ASP A 151 -23.46 -11.49 -39.46
C ASP A 151 -22.95 -10.07 -39.81
N GLU A 152 -22.70 -9.23 -38.79
CA GLU A 152 -22.19 -7.86 -39.00
C GLU A 152 -20.67 -7.77 -38.76
N PRO A 153 -20.00 -6.77 -39.40
CA PRO A 153 -18.58 -6.55 -39.21
C PRO A 153 -18.23 -6.30 -37.72
N ILE A 154 -17.06 -6.78 -37.29
CA ILE A 154 -16.54 -6.55 -35.96
C ILE A 154 -16.20 -5.06 -35.80
N THR A 155 -16.60 -4.49 -34.69
CA THR A 155 -16.26 -3.09 -34.35
C THR A 155 -14.88 -3.02 -33.70
N SER A 156 -14.00 -2.21 -34.28
CA SER A 156 -12.66 -1.93 -33.73
C SER A 156 -12.68 -0.66 -32.89
N TYR A 157 -12.24 -0.77 -31.65
CA TYR A 157 -12.00 0.38 -30.75
C TYR A 157 -10.51 0.66 -30.76
N ILE A 158 -10.13 1.84 -31.22
CA ILE A 158 -8.73 2.20 -31.47
C ILE A 158 -8.32 3.35 -30.57
N THR A 159 -7.15 3.24 -29.96
CA THR A 159 -6.54 4.26 -29.08
C THR A 159 -5.19 4.65 -29.65
N CYS A 160 -4.97 5.94 -29.87
CA CYS A 160 -3.66 6.46 -30.24
C CYS A 160 -2.73 6.48 -29.01
N VAL A 161 -1.58 5.81 -29.10
CA VAL A 161 -0.56 5.77 -28.03
C VAL A 161 0.62 6.71 -28.30
N HIS A 162 0.54 7.57 -29.31
CA HIS A 162 1.56 8.57 -29.56
C HIS A 162 1.57 9.62 -28.43
N PRO A 163 2.74 9.98 -27.89
CA PRO A 163 2.86 10.89 -26.73
C PRO A 163 2.12 12.23 -26.92
N ASP A 164 2.22 12.82 -28.11
CA ASP A 164 1.63 14.13 -28.41
C ASP A 164 0.09 14.08 -28.60
N CYS A 165 -0.50 12.88 -28.67
CA CYS A 165 -1.93 12.71 -28.94
C CYS A 165 -2.78 12.51 -27.69
N ASN A 166 -2.17 12.27 -26.54
CA ASN A 166 -2.82 12.13 -25.23
C ASN A 166 -3.98 11.14 -25.19
N GLY A 167 -3.83 9.97 -25.86
CA GLY A 167 -4.78 8.87 -25.77
C GLY A 167 -6.11 9.09 -26.54
N TYR A 168 -6.08 9.74 -27.69
CA TYR A 168 -7.27 9.93 -28.52
C TYR A 168 -7.88 8.59 -28.96
N ASN A 169 -9.18 8.42 -28.76
CA ASN A 169 -9.92 7.19 -29.04
C ASN A 169 -10.93 7.40 -30.15
N TRP A 170 -11.09 6.38 -31.02
CA TRP A 170 -12.14 6.35 -32.05
C TRP A 170 -12.58 4.91 -32.32
N LYS A 171 -13.66 4.78 -33.13
CA LYS A 171 -14.20 3.47 -33.57
C LYS A 171 -14.11 3.37 -35.08
N GLU A 172 -13.92 2.15 -35.56
CA GLU A 172 -14.01 1.79 -36.97
C GLU A 172 -14.70 0.44 -37.16
#